data_bc08ec400eb259ae68ddb3f0098e8b8a
#
_entry.id   bc08ec400eb259ae68ddb3f0098e8b8a
#
_cell.length_a   1.000
_cell.length_b   1.000
_cell.length_c   1.000
_cell.angle_alpha   90.00
_cell.angle_beta   90.00
_cell.angle_gamma   90.00
#
_symmetry.space_group_name_H-M   'P 1'
#
loop_
_entity.id
_entity.type
_entity.pdbx_description
1 polymer ?
#
loop_
_entity_poly.entity_id
_entity_poly.type
_entity_poly.pdbx_seq_one_letter_code
_entity_poly.pdbx_strand_id
1 'polypeptide(L)'
;VAIELIVNGSFDDKASGWSGTDIEAHHTENTYQRNGSTDRVAEMNGGRTEITVMQQTFSVSDPVTTDLVFDAALRATGPVEAGTDGFTVELLDSDGNAILSETILPTTTDFVTYSFEITFPAAGDYTLRLTQIGPNDSYGALVDDISIMVCLADGTRIETPSGSRLIEDLAPGDVVSTSKGPLPIRWIGSRRVTAEEMAQNPKLRPIRIRAGALGHGLPDADLRTSRQHRMLVSSKIAQRMFHAHGVLVSAIRLTALPGIEIEPEMKGVRYFHMLFDEHVVVTANGAPTEALLAGPVALKALSPAAREEILTLFPEMADAAWCPEPAATIPSRKRQIRLVERHAKNLRTALIARPPGGAGIPSLA
;
A
#
# COMPACT_ATOMS: atom_id res chain seq x y z
N VAL A 1 5.68 11.67 -9.49
CA VAL A 1 6.94 11.14 -8.97
C VAL A 1 6.62 10.35 -7.70
N ALA A 2 6.53 9.01 -7.77
CA ALA A 2 6.27 8.19 -6.59
C ALA A 2 7.58 7.74 -5.93
N ILE A 3 7.79 8.04 -4.65
CA ILE A 3 8.89 7.57 -3.80
C ILE A 3 8.26 6.87 -2.60
N GLU A 4 8.94 5.82 -2.03
CA GLU A 4 8.74 5.57 -0.61
C GLU A 4 9.38 6.74 0.14
N LEU A 5 8.55 7.65 0.56
CA LEU A 5 8.98 8.87 1.25
C LEU A 5 9.22 8.61 2.73
N ILE A 6 8.68 7.52 3.26
CA ILE A 6 8.76 7.20 4.68
C ILE A 6 9.93 6.26 4.96
N VAL A 7 10.87 6.70 5.75
CA VAL A 7 11.97 5.89 6.26
C VAL A 7 11.50 5.12 7.48
N ASN A 8 11.72 3.80 7.50
CA ASN A 8 11.39 2.94 8.64
C ASN A 8 9.93 3.02 9.12
N GLY A 9 8.97 3.06 8.17
CA GLY A 9 7.55 3.05 8.49
C GLY A 9 7.04 1.70 9.04
N SER A 10 7.82 0.61 8.94
CA SER A 10 7.58 -0.69 9.57
C SER A 10 8.27 -0.84 10.93
N PHE A 11 8.89 0.19 11.44
CA PHE A 11 9.57 0.23 12.74
C PHE A 11 10.60 -0.88 13.01
N ASP A 12 11.06 -1.61 11.97
CA ASP A 12 12.05 -2.68 12.09
C ASP A 12 13.34 -2.20 12.79
N ASP A 13 13.73 -0.95 12.57
CA ASP A 13 14.82 -0.25 13.27
C ASP A 13 14.30 0.72 14.35
N LYS A 14 13.31 0.26 15.14
CA LYS A 14 12.70 1.03 16.23
C LYS A 14 12.19 2.39 15.73
N ALA A 15 12.54 3.48 16.44
CA ALA A 15 12.17 4.86 16.07
C ALA A 15 13.16 5.54 15.10
N SER A 16 14.11 4.81 14.51
CA SER A 16 15.06 5.39 13.55
C SER A 16 14.34 6.10 12.41
N GLY A 17 14.75 7.34 12.10
CA GLY A 17 14.11 8.18 11.09
C GLY A 17 12.87 8.94 11.57
N TRP A 18 12.37 8.68 12.76
CA TRP A 18 11.26 9.40 13.38
C TRP A 18 11.75 10.33 14.48
N SER A 19 11.11 11.48 14.60
CA SER A 19 11.34 12.50 15.62
C SER A 19 10.03 12.88 16.31
N GLY A 20 10.09 13.44 17.52
CA GLY A 20 8.91 13.85 18.27
C GLY A 20 9.03 13.59 19.76
N THR A 21 7.89 13.41 20.43
CA THR A 21 7.79 13.17 21.87
C THR A 21 7.20 11.80 22.14
N ASP A 22 7.69 11.12 23.17
CA ASP A 22 7.14 9.87 23.70
C ASP A 22 6.95 8.76 22.66
N ILE A 23 7.93 8.59 21.73
CA ILE A 23 7.86 7.59 20.65
C ILE A 23 8.16 6.21 21.21
N GLU A 24 7.16 5.34 21.25
CA GLU A 24 7.29 3.94 21.63
C GLU A 24 7.20 3.00 20.41
N ALA A 25 8.36 2.78 19.75
CA ALA A 25 8.52 1.91 18.59
C ALA A 25 9.57 0.80 18.80
N HIS A 26 9.88 0.46 20.06
CA HIS A 26 10.93 -0.50 20.41
C HIS A 26 10.42 -1.89 20.77
N HIS A 27 9.11 -2.06 20.90
CA HIS A 27 8.47 -3.33 21.20
C HIS A 27 8.01 -4.07 19.94
N THR A 28 7.85 -5.38 20.08
CA THR A 28 7.24 -6.21 19.04
C THR A 28 5.72 -6.18 19.18
N GLU A 29 5.03 -6.44 18.07
CA GLU A 29 3.57 -6.60 18.04
C GLU A 29 3.07 -7.57 19.12
N ASN A 30 3.83 -8.65 19.43
CA ASN A 30 3.48 -9.61 20.46
C ASN A 30 3.37 -8.99 21.85
N THR A 31 4.11 -7.91 22.16
CA THR A 31 4.02 -7.20 23.44
C THR A 31 2.60 -6.67 23.65
N TYR A 32 1.96 -6.19 22.60
CA TYR A 32 0.65 -5.55 22.63
C TYR A 32 -0.50 -6.50 22.25
N GLN A 33 -0.27 -7.41 21.31
CA GLN A 33 -1.31 -8.27 20.71
C GLN A 33 -1.28 -9.72 21.20
N ARG A 34 -0.23 -10.15 21.93
CA ARG A 34 -0.04 -11.53 22.44
C ARG A 34 -0.19 -12.60 21.35
N ASN A 35 0.26 -12.32 20.15
CA ASN A 35 0.06 -13.18 18.95
C ASN A 35 1.31 -13.94 18.50
N GLY A 36 2.44 -13.80 19.23
CA GLY A 36 3.71 -14.44 18.88
C GLY A 36 4.48 -13.79 17.74
N SER A 37 4.03 -12.65 17.22
CA SER A 37 4.71 -11.89 16.16
C SER A 37 6.03 -11.32 16.67
N THR A 38 7.06 -11.35 15.81
CA THR A 38 8.36 -10.70 16.06
C THR A 38 8.47 -9.34 15.34
N ASP A 39 7.44 -8.98 14.60
CA ASP A 39 7.32 -7.72 13.88
C ASP A 39 7.22 -6.55 14.87
N ARG A 40 7.76 -5.39 14.51
CA ARG A 40 7.73 -4.22 15.37
C ARG A 40 6.60 -3.29 14.97
N VAL A 41 6.10 -2.56 15.95
CA VAL A 41 5.02 -1.58 15.76
C VAL A 41 5.30 -0.36 16.65
N ALA A 42 4.73 0.78 16.30
CA ALA A 42 4.71 1.94 17.20
C ALA A 42 3.38 2.01 17.94
N GLU A 43 3.42 2.36 19.24
CA GLU A 43 2.26 2.69 20.04
C GLU A 43 2.09 4.20 20.13
N MET A 44 0.86 4.66 19.91
CA MET A 44 0.48 6.06 19.96
C MET A 44 -0.07 6.42 21.37
N ASN A 45 0.71 6.16 22.39
CA ASN A 45 0.55 6.56 23.78
C ASN A 45 1.59 5.81 24.64
N GLY A 46 2.88 6.09 24.44
CA GLY A 46 3.97 5.39 25.10
C GLY A 46 4.13 5.73 26.60
N GLY A 47 3.80 6.94 26.99
CA GLY A 47 3.99 7.43 28.36
C GLY A 47 2.74 8.00 29.00
N ARG A 48 2.92 8.57 30.19
CA ARG A 48 1.83 9.22 30.95
C ARG A 48 2.06 10.72 31.18
N THR A 49 3.14 11.25 30.71
CA THR A 49 3.56 12.61 31.01
C THR A 49 3.44 13.55 29.83
N GLU A 50 3.53 13.02 28.61
CA GLU A 50 3.52 13.78 27.37
C GLU A 50 2.60 13.08 26.35
N ILE A 51 2.05 13.86 25.44
CA ILE A 51 1.31 13.33 24.31
C ILE A 51 2.31 12.77 23.30
N THR A 52 2.06 11.56 22.81
CA THR A 52 2.88 10.97 21.74
C THR A 52 2.69 11.75 20.45
N VAL A 53 3.79 12.27 19.94
CA VAL A 53 3.91 12.86 18.62
C VAL A 53 5.03 12.15 17.88
N MET A 54 4.73 11.59 16.72
CA MET A 54 5.74 11.03 15.82
C MET A 54 5.70 11.80 14.51
N GLN A 55 6.85 12.24 14.04
CA GLN A 55 6.91 12.92 12.74
C GLN A 55 8.18 12.59 11.99
N GLN A 56 8.07 12.69 10.67
CA GLN A 56 9.20 12.54 9.76
C GLN A 56 9.08 13.55 8.64
N THR A 57 10.18 14.28 8.38
CA THR A 57 10.28 15.22 7.27
C THR A 57 11.01 14.56 6.11
N PHE A 58 10.49 14.73 4.91
CA PHE A 58 11.06 14.21 3.66
C PHE A 58 10.88 15.23 2.55
N SER A 59 11.71 15.13 1.49
CA SER A 59 11.68 16.05 0.37
C SER A 59 10.99 15.41 -0.84
N VAL A 60 10.20 16.21 -1.55
CA VAL A 60 9.57 15.86 -2.81
C VAL A 60 10.20 16.72 -3.92
N SER A 61 10.72 16.09 -4.96
CA SER A 61 11.46 16.80 -6.04
C SER A 61 10.57 17.50 -7.05
N ASP A 62 9.34 17.00 -7.20
CA ASP A 62 8.36 17.49 -8.16
C ASP A 62 6.96 17.39 -7.60
N PRO A 63 5.98 18.17 -8.06
CA PRO A 63 4.57 17.93 -7.73
C PRO A 63 4.18 16.48 -8.02
N VAL A 64 3.56 15.80 -7.05
CA VAL A 64 3.20 14.40 -7.21
C VAL A 64 2.00 14.01 -6.37
N THR A 65 1.20 13.11 -6.92
CA THR A 65 0.11 12.42 -6.21
C THR A 65 0.49 10.97 -5.98
N THR A 66 0.23 10.47 -4.77
CA THR A 66 0.55 9.11 -4.34
C THR A 66 -0.31 8.72 -3.14
N ASP A 67 -0.24 7.47 -2.69
CA ASP A 67 -0.97 7.02 -1.51
C ASP A 67 -0.10 7.05 -0.25
N LEU A 68 -0.64 7.58 0.84
CA LEU A 68 -0.20 7.26 2.20
C LEU A 68 -0.95 6.02 2.66
N VAL A 69 -0.24 4.95 2.92
CA VAL A 69 -0.80 3.69 3.41
C VAL A 69 -0.17 3.36 4.75
N PHE A 70 -0.95 2.89 5.70
CA PHE A 70 -0.46 2.36 6.98
C PHE A 70 -1.46 1.37 7.57
N ASP A 71 -1.00 0.54 8.47
CA ASP A 71 -1.81 -0.37 9.24
C ASP A 71 -2.02 0.18 10.66
N ALA A 72 -3.26 0.16 11.18
CA ALA A 72 -3.54 0.55 12.55
C ALA A 72 -4.52 -0.41 13.24
N ALA A 73 -4.37 -0.54 14.57
CA ALA A 73 -5.19 -1.41 15.41
C ALA A 73 -5.30 -0.84 16.83
N LEU A 74 -6.30 -1.30 17.60
CA LEU A 74 -6.23 -1.21 19.06
C LEU A 74 -5.26 -2.28 19.58
N ARG A 75 -4.58 -2.01 20.70
CA ARG A 75 -3.84 -3.08 21.39
C ARG A 75 -4.81 -4.07 22.08
N ALA A 76 -4.42 -5.32 22.18
CA ALA A 76 -5.23 -6.35 22.86
C ALA A 76 -5.03 -6.37 24.39
N THR A 77 -4.11 -5.55 24.90
CA THR A 77 -3.75 -5.47 26.31
C THR A 77 -3.99 -4.07 26.85
N GLY A 78 -4.55 -3.98 28.05
CA GLY A 78 -4.82 -2.71 28.73
C GLY A 78 -6.23 -2.14 28.48
N PRO A 79 -6.54 -1.01 29.09
CA PRO A 79 -7.85 -0.38 29.02
C PRO A 79 -8.03 0.54 27.80
N VAL A 80 -7.81 0.01 26.61
CA VAL A 80 -8.06 0.77 25.35
C VAL A 80 -9.53 0.78 24.99
N GLU A 81 -10.03 1.91 24.50
CA GLU A 81 -11.42 2.09 24.12
C GLU A 81 -11.58 2.34 22.61
N ALA A 82 -12.39 1.49 21.97
CA ALA A 82 -12.74 1.65 20.56
C ALA A 82 -13.44 2.98 20.30
N GLY A 83 -12.95 3.73 19.31
CA GLY A 83 -13.49 5.03 18.95
C GLY A 83 -13.03 6.20 19.86
N THR A 84 -12.14 5.95 20.82
CA THR A 84 -11.58 6.96 21.72
C THR A 84 -10.05 7.00 21.58
N ASP A 85 -9.40 5.84 21.65
CA ASP A 85 -7.94 5.75 21.50
C ASP A 85 -7.55 5.68 20.02
N GLY A 86 -6.71 6.62 19.62
CA GLY A 86 -6.30 6.76 18.23
C GLY A 86 -5.22 7.81 18.03
N PHE A 87 -5.18 8.35 16.83
CA PHE A 87 -4.24 9.42 16.47
C PHE A 87 -4.75 10.24 15.29
N THR A 88 -4.30 11.50 15.19
CA THR A 88 -4.40 12.26 13.95
C THR A 88 -3.22 11.93 13.05
N VAL A 89 -3.46 11.89 11.75
CA VAL A 89 -2.44 11.83 10.70
C VAL A 89 -2.49 13.13 9.93
N GLU A 90 -1.41 13.88 9.98
CA GLU A 90 -1.29 15.15 9.27
C GLU A 90 -0.09 15.10 8.32
N LEU A 91 -0.26 15.60 7.12
CA LEU A 91 0.82 15.88 6.19
C LEU A 91 0.92 17.39 6.02
N LEU A 92 2.03 17.95 6.43
CA LEU A 92 2.27 19.39 6.48
C LEU A 92 3.24 19.81 5.37
N ASP A 93 3.00 20.95 4.74
CA ASP A 93 3.95 21.61 3.86
C ASP A 93 5.08 22.31 4.65
N SER A 94 6.02 22.93 3.95
CA SER A 94 7.14 23.66 4.56
C SER A 94 6.73 24.86 5.41
N ASP A 95 5.54 25.40 5.19
CA ASP A 95 4.96 26.53 5.95
C ASP A 95 4.14 26.03 7.14
N GLY A 96 4.00 24.72 7.31
CA GLY A 96 3.23 24.08 8.37
C GLY A 96 1.73 23.98 8.11
N ASN A 97 1.27 24.26 6.89
CA ASN A 97 -0.12 24.07 6.53
C ASN A 97 -0.39 22.60 6.25
N ALA A 98 -1.50 22.09 6.76
CA ALA A 98 -1.89 20.70 6.51
C ALA A 98 -2.44 20.55 5.08
N ILE A 99 -1.79 19.69 4.30
CA ILE A 99 -2.29 19.23 3.01
C ILE A 99 -3.11 17.92 3.15
N LEU A 100 -2.95 17.20 4.26
CA LEU A 100 -3.80 16.09 4.73
C LEU A 100 -3.99 16.25 6.24
N SER A 101 -5.20 16.00 6.74
CA SER A 101 -5.48 15.89 8.18
C SER A 101 -6.63 14.93 8.39
N GLU A 102 -6.34 13.76 8.98
CA GLU A 102 -7.29 12.68 9.19
C GLU A 102 -7.24 12.21 10.64
N THR A 103 -8.39 11.73 11.14
CA THR A 103 -8.51 11.16 12.48
C THR A 103 -8.69 9.65 12.37
N ILE A 104 -7.80 8.90 13.00
CA ILE A 104 -7.79 7.44 12.99
C ILE A 104 -8.20 6.94 14.37
N LEU A 105 -9.35 6.31 14.43
CA LEU A 105 -9.90 5.70 15.65
C LEU A 105 -10.14 4.21 15.38
N PRO A 106 -9.14 3.33 15.58
CA PRO A 106 -9.31 1.91 15.37
C PRO A 106 -10.40 1.35 16.27
N THR A 107 -11.16 0.38 15.76
CA THR A 107 -12.27 -0.25 16.50
C THR A 107 -12.02 -1.72 16.81
N THR A 108 -10.92 -2.28 16.29
CA THR A 108 -10.56 -3.70 16.44
C THR A 108 -9.09 -3.86 16.82
N THR A 109 -8.78 -5.00 17.44
CA THR A 109 -7.40 -5.41 17.72
C THR A 109 -6.69 -6.04 16.51
N ASP A 110 -7.41 -6.34 15.44
CA ASP A 110 -6.81 -6.75 14.18
C ASP A 110 -6.37 -5.50 13.42
N PHE A 111 -5.13 -5.50 12.91
CA PHE A 111 -4.64 -4.40 12.08
C PHE A 111 -5.48 -4.25 10.82
N VAL A 112 -5.96 -3.04 10.60
CA VAL A 112 -6.71 -2.62 9.41
C VAL A 112 -5.81 -1.67 8.61
N THR A 113 -5.75 -1.89 7.29
CA THR A 113 -5.02 -1.01 6.39
C THR A 113 -5.87 0.23 6.10
N TYR A 114 -5.29 1.39 6.36
CA TYR A 114 -5.80 2.70 5.96
C TYR A 114 -5.02 3.17 4.73
N SER A 115 -5.70 3.78 3.78
CA SER A 115 -5.11 4.32 2.57
C SER A 115 -5.69 5.69 2.30
N PHE A 116 -4.80 6.69 2.16
CA PHE A 116 -5.15 8.06 1.86
C PHE A 116 -4.29 8.52 0.70
N GLU A 117 -4.92 8.92 -0.38
CA GLU A 117 -4.17 9.57 -1.44
C GLU A 117 -3.75 10.96 -0.97
N ILE A 118 -2.52 11.31 -1.26
CA ILE A 118 -1.91 12.59 -0.91
C ILE A 118 -1.33 13.26 -2.14
N THR A 119 -1.46 14.58 -2.24
CA THR A 119 -0.80 15.38 -3.26
C THR A 119 0.18 16.34 -2.64
N PHE A 120 1.37 16.31 -3.18
CA PHE A 120 2.39 17.31 -2.97
C PHE A 120 2.26 18.36 -4.07
N PRO A 121 1.77 19.58 -3.78
CA PRO A 121 1.46 20.58 -4.81
C PRO A 121 2.71 21.22 -5.43
N ALA A 122 3.86 21.10 -4.79
CA ALA A 122 5.13 21.65 -5.23
C ALA A 122 6.29 20.74 -4.81
N ALA A 123 7.46 20.95 -5.44
CA ALA A 123 8.71 20.47 -4.89
C ALA A 123 8.99 21.18 -3.55
N GLY A 124 9.49 20.46 -2.56
CA GLY A 124 9.79 21.02 -1.25
C GLY A 124 9.80 19.95 -0.15
N ASP A 125 9.99 20.41 1.09
CA ASP A 125 9.96 19.55 2.26
C ASP A 125 8.55 19.46 2.81
N TYR A 126 8.17 18.23 3.20
CA TYR A 126 6.89 17.90 3.81
C TYR A 126 7.12 17.09 5.07
N THR A 127 6.22 17.24 6.04
CA THR A 127 6.29 16.52 7.30
C THR A 127 5.04 15.67 7.50
N LEU A 128 5.20 14.35 7.56
CA LEU A 128 4.16 13.47 8.07
C LEU A 128 4.23 13.50 9.59
N ARG A 129 3.12 13.83 10.23
CA ARG A 129 2.98 13.89 11.68
C ARG A 129 1.79 13.07 12.14
N LEU A 130 2.04 12.21 13.11
CA LEU A 130 1.02 11.47 13.84
C LEU A 130 0.97 11.99 15.25
N THR A 131 -0.22 12.32 15.76
CA THR A 131 -0.43 12.86 17.11
C THR A 131 -1.48 12.03 17.83
N GLN A 132 -1.16 11.54 19.00
CA GLN A 132 -2.05 10.78 19.89
C GLN A 132 -3.40 11.48 20.10
N ILE A 133 -4.46 10.67 20.14
CA ILE A 133 -5.79 11.02 20.62
C ILE A 133 -6.18 10.02 21.70
N GLY A 134 -6.93 10.47 22.69
CA GLY A 134 -7.39 9.67 23.82
C GLY A 134 -6.70 10.06 25.14
N PRO A 135 -6.99 9.34 26.22
CA PRO A 135 -6.36 9.54 27.51
C PRO A 135 -4.85 9.33 27.46
N ASN A 136 -4.07 10.10 28.20
CA ASN A 136 -2.63 9.90 28.31
C ASN A 136 -2.33 8.95 29.48
N ASP A 137 -2.50 7.64 29.26
CA ASP A 137 -2.47 6.62 30.29
C ASP A 137 -1.53 5.43 29.98
N SER A 138 -0.72 5.54 28.92
CA SER A 138 0.20 4.52 28.39
C SER A 138 -0.50 3.34 27.70
N TYR A 139 -1.70 3.57 27.18
CA TYR A 139 -2.44 2.60 26.39
C TYR A 139 -3.07 3.29 25.19
N GLY A 140 -2.58 3.01 23.99
CA GLY A 140 -3.01 3.70 22.79
C GLY A 140 -3.20 2.78 21.59
N ALA A 141 -3.53 3.39 20.48
CA ALA A 141 -3.58 2.70 19.19
C ALA A 141 -2.18 2.31 18.73
N LEU A 142 -2.11 1.23 17.96
CA LEU A 142 -0.90 0.76 17.30
C LEU A 142 -0.89 1.22 15.85
N VAL A 143 0.28 1.59 15.35
CA VAL A 143 0.48 1.93 13.94
C VAL A 143 1.71 1.22 13.40
N ASP A 144 1.64 0.80 12.11
CA ASP A 144 2.72 0.10 11.44
C ASP A 144 2.61 0.21 9.91
N ASP A 145 3.66 -0.25 9.22
CA ASP A 145 3.73 -0.32 7.75
C ASP A 145 3.38 1.00 7.03
N ILE A 146 3.77 2.13 7.63
CA ILE A 146 3.54 3.45 7.03
C ILE A 146 4.37 3.56 5.75
N SER A 147 3.69 3.79 4.63
CA SER A 147 4.27 3.86 3.28
C SER A 147 3.56 4.90 2.44
N ILE A 148 4.31 5.55 1.58
CA ILE A 148 3.78 6.47 0.59
C ILE A 148 4.21 5.97 -0.80
N MET A 149 3.71 4.78 -1.20
CA MET A 149 3.94 4.24 -2.56
C MET A 149 3.19 2.93 -2.86
N VAL A 150 2.47 2.86 -4.01
CA VAL A 150 1.90 1.62 -4.58
C VAL A 150 2.13 1.60 -6.09
N CYS A 151 3.09 0.80 -6.62
CA CYS A 151 3.55 0.91 -8.02
C CYS A 151 3.94 -0.42 -8.66
N LEU A 152 3.91 -0.44 -10.02
CA LEU A 152 4.57 -1.42 -10.89
C LEU A 152 5.86 -0.82 -11.46
N ALA A 153 6.91 -1.63 -11.65
CA ALA A 153 8.16 -1.16 -12.23
C ALA A 153 8.13 -1.12 -13.77
N ASP A 154 9.01 -0.32 -14.35
CA ASP A 154 9.32 -0.31 -15.79
C ASP A 154 9.69 -1.70 -16.29
N GLY A 155 9.46 -1.95 -17.58
CA GLY A 155 9.59 -3.27 -18.21
C GLY A 155 8.43 -4.23 -17.92
N THR A 156 7.45 -3.82 -17.09
CA THR A 156 6.23 -4.60 -16.85
C THR A 156 5.34 -4.59 -18.08
N ARG A 157 4.89 -5.77 -18.52
CA ARG A 157 3.94 -5.93 -19.63
C ARG A 157 2.52 -5.93 -19.09
N ILE A 158 1.72 -4.99 -19.55
CA ILE A 158 0.29 -4.88 -19.21
C ILE A 158 -0.54 -5.44 -20.36
N GLU A 159 -1.50 -6.29 -20.02
CA GLU A 159 -2.38 -6.90 -21.02
C GLU A 159 -3.40 -5.91 -21.56
N THR A 160 -3.49 -5.80 -22.87
CA THR A 160 -4.46 -4.96 -23.56
C THR A 160 -5.30 -5.82 -24.55
N PRO A 161 -6.43 -5.36 -25.05
CA PRO A 161 -7.20 -6.10 -26.07
C PRO A 161 -6.43 -6.40 -27.35
N SER A 162 -5.37 -5.63 -27.63
CA SER A 162 -4.51 -5.81 -28.82
C SER A 162 -3.22 -6.58 -28.52
N GLY A 163 -3.07 -7.15 -27.33
CA GLY A 163 -1.87 -7.85 -26.83
C GLY A 163 -1.13 -7.05 -25.75
N SER A 164 -0.12 -7.67 -25.16
CA SER A 164 0.64 -7.05 -24.06
C SER A 164 1.50 -5.88 -24.54
N ARG A 165 1.48 -4.76 -23.79
CA ARG A 165 2.32 -3.58 -24.02
C ARG A 165 3.15 -3.28 -22.77
N LEU A 166 4.32 -2.67 -22.94
CA LEU A 166 5.12 -2.19 -21.80
C LEU A 166 4.38 -1.04 -21.09
N ILE A 167 4.44 -1.02 -19.77
CA ILE A 167 3.76 -0.01 -18.95
C ILE A 167 4.25 1.41 -19.26
N GLU A 168 5.55 1.55 -19.59
CA GLU A 168 6.17 2.81 -19.99
C GLU A 168 5.71 3.34 -21.35
N ASP A 169 5.08 2.51 -22.18
CA ASP A 169 4.54 2.87 -23.49
C ASP A 169 3.04 3.17 -23.44
N LEU A 170 2.42 3.07 -22.26
CA LEU A 170 1.00 3.36 -22.06
C LEU A 170 0.78 4.84 -21.76
N ALA A 171 -0.35 5.36 -22.20
CA ALA A 171 -0.79 6.74 -22.02
C ALA A 171 -2.26 6.81 -21.59
N PRO A 172 -2.75 7.94 -21.06
CA PRO A 172 -4.17 8.17 -20.85
C PRO A 172 -4.95 7.96 -22.17
N GLY A 173 -6.07 7.23 -22.07
CA GLY A 173 -6.89 6.83 -23.21
C GLY A 173 -6.56 5.47 -23.80
N ASP A 174 -5.37 4.90 -23.55
CA ASP A 174 -5.06 3.51 -23.94
C ASP A 174 -5.97 2.53 -23.18
N VAL A 175 -6.48 1.51 -23.91
CA VAL A 175 -7.40 0.53 -23.34
C VAL A 175 -6.63 -0.67 -22.78
N VAL A 176 -6.88 -0.99 -21.52
CA VAL A 176 -6.28 -2.13 -20.78
C VAL A 176 -7.33 -3.19 -20.51
N SER A 177 -6.94 -4.46 -20.58
CA SER A 177 -7.78 -5.60 -20.18
C SER A 177 -7.85 -5.67 -18.67
N THR A 178 -9.03 -5.51 -18.07
CA THR A 178 -9.25 -5.48 -16.63
C THR A 178 -10.22 -6.56 -16.17
N SER A 179 -10.36 -6.75 -14.85
CA SER A 179 -11.33 -7.66 -14.24
C SER A 179 -12.80 -7.31 -14.56
N LYS A 180 -13.06 -6.09 -15.04
CA LYS A 180 -14.39 -5.61 -15.44
C LYS A 180 -14.53 -5.41 -16.96
N GLY A 181 -13.64 -5.99 -17.73
CA GLY A 181 -13.57 -5.84 -19.18
C GLY A 181 -12.51 -4.82 -19.60
N PRO A 182 -12.43 -4.50 -20.90
CA PRO A 182 -11.52 -3.48 -21.41
C PRO A 182 -11.92 -2.08 -20.92
N LEU A 183 -11.01 -1.37 -20.26
CA LEU A 183 -11.23 -0.01 -19.76
C LEU A 183 -10.09 0.92 -20.20
N PRO A 184 -10.38 2.19 -20.51
CA PRO A 184 -9.37 3.17 -20.83
C PRO A 184 -8.63 3.60 -19.55
N ILE A 185 -7.31 3.78 -19.64
CA ILE A 185 -6.52 4.46 -18.61
C ILE A 185 -6.99 5.91 -18.54
N ARG A 186 -7.38 6.37 -17.37
CA ARG A 186 -7.77 7.76 -17.13
C ARG A 186 -6.58 8.62 -16.81
N TRP A 187 -5.64 8.05 -16.09
CA TRP A 187 -4.38 8.70 -15.76
C TRP A 187 -3.28 7.65 -15.59
N ILE A 188 -2.05 8.02 -15.92
CA ILE A 188 -0.85 7.23 -15.67
C ILE A 188 0.28 8.16 -15.25
N GLY A 189 0.91 7.85 -14.12
CA GLY A 189 2.06 8.57 -13.62
C GLY A 189 3.26 7.66 -13.44
N SER A 190 4.47 8.25 -13.43
CA SER A 190 5.69 7.48 -13.20
C SER A 190 6.75 8.24 -12.43
N ARG A 191 7.63 7.50 -11.71
CA ARG A 191 8.80 8.03 -11.07
C ARG A 191 10.03 7.13 -11.21
N ARG A 192 11.18 7.76 -11.38
CA ARG A 192 12.47 7.09 -11.31
C ARG A 192 13.05 7.18 -9.90
N VAL A 193 13.46 6.03 -9.36
CA VAL A 193 14.22 5.90 -8.11
C VAL A 193 15.66 5.50 -8.47
N THR A 194 16.64 6.23 -7.95
CA THR A 194 18.06 6.01 -8.24
C THR A 194 18.68 4.96 -7.30
N ALA A 195 19.89 4.50 -7.63
CA ALA A 195 20.65 3.62 -6.75
C ALA A 195 21.00 4.29 -5.43
N GLU A 196 21.28 5.59 -5.45
CA GLU A 196 21.63 6.38 -4.26
C GLU A 196 20.43 6.49 -3.32
N GLU A 197 19.24 6.77 -3.86
CA GLU A 197 18.00 6.78 -3.05
C GLU A 197 17.72 5.41 -2.43
N MET A 198 17.92 4.31 -3.19
CA MET A 198 17.76 2.95 -2.66
C MET A 198 18.84 2.54 -1.65
N ALA A 199 20.03 3.15 -1.71
CA ALA A 199 21.08 2.93 -0.73
C ALA A 199 20.77 3.67 0.59
N GLN A 200 20.23 4.87 0.50
CA GLN A 200 19.78 5.66 1.65
C GLN A 200 18.49 5.11 2.28
N ASN A 201 17.56 4.63 1.44
CA ASN A 201 16.33 3.99 1.87
C ASN A 201 16.14 2.63 1.16
N PRO A 202 16.57 1.51 1.76
CA PRO A 202 16.44 0.18 1.17
C PRO A 202 14.98 -0.26 0.91
N LYS A 203 13.98 0.42 1.50
CA LYS A 203 12.55 0.13 1.26
C LYS A 203 12.06 0.60 -0.12
N LEU A 204 12.82 1.48 -0.78
CA LEU A 204 12.59 1.84 -2.18
C LEU A 204 12.88 0.68 -3.15
N ARG A 205 13.57 -0.37 -2.69
CA ARG A 205 13.86 -1.54 -3.50
C ARG A 205 12.58 -2.31 -3.80
N PRO A 206 12.36 -2.67 -5.06
CA PRO A 206 11.17 -3.43 -5.43
C PRO A 206 11.16 -4.83 -4.82
N ILE A 207 9.98 -5.38 -4.70
CA ILE A 207 9.78 -6.81 -4.55
C ILE A 207 9.87 -7.42 -5.94
N ARG A 208 10.81 -8.36 -6.11
CA ARG A 208 10.90 -9.20 -7.30
C ARG A 208 10.11 -10.48 -7.10
N ILE A 209 9.15 -10.70 -7.95
CA ILE A 209 8.38 -11.93 -8.08
C ILE A 209 8.94 -12.64 -9.31
N ARG A 210 9.72 -13.70 -9.12
CA ARG A 210 10.36 -14.44 -10.21
C ARG A 210 9.33 -15.11 -11.10
N ALA A 211 9.65 -15.26 -12.37
CA ALA A 211 8.84 -16.02 -13.31
C ALA A 211 8.42 -17.37 -12.72
N GLY A 212 7.13 -17.67 -12.77
CA GLY A 212 6.54 -18.89 -12.21
C GLY A 212 6.31 -18.93 -10.71
N ALA A 213 6.77 -17.94 -9.92
CA ALA A 213 6.71 -17.97 -8.45
C ALA A 213 5.28 -17.97 -7.88
N LEU A 214 4.28 -17.48 -8.63
CA LEU A 214 2.88 -17.48 -8.22
C LEU A 214 2.15 -18.78 -8.60
N GLY A 215 2.83 -19.69 -9.31
CA GLY A 215 2.28 -20.95 -9.81
C GLY A 215 1.74 -20.83 -11.23
N HIS A 216 1.52 -21.98 -11.87
CA HIS A 216 1.05 -22.10 -13.26
C HIS A 216 1.89 -21.35 -14.31
N GLY A 217 3.19 -21.14 -14.03
CA GLY A 217 4.09 -20.38 -14.90
C GLY A 217 3.94 -18.86 -14.77
N LEU A 218 3.20 -18.38 -13.76
CA LEU A 218 2.97 -16.94 -13.55
C LEU A 218 3.86 -16.39 -12.41
N PRO A 219 4.33 -15.14 -12.53
CA PRO A 219 4.30 -14.33 -13.75
C PRO A 219 5.10 -14.99 -14.88
N ASP A 220 4.85 -14.63 -16.12
CA ASP A 220 5.56 -15.20 -17.30
C ASP A 220 6.98 -14.66 -17.48
N ALA A 221 7.27 -13.53 -16.84
CA ALA A 221 8.57 -12.91 -16.69
C ALA A 221 8.69 -12.33 -15.27
N ASP A 222 9.92 -12.07 -14.79
CA ASP A 222 10.13 -11.45 -13.49
C ASP A 222 9.31 -10.16 -13.39
N LEU A 223 8.45 -10.08 -12.38
CA LEU A 223 7.63 -8.91 -12.10
C LEU A 223 8.22 -8.16 -10.90
N ARG A 224 8.38 -6.85 -11.05
CA ARG A 224 8.86 -5.97 -9.98
C ARG A 224 7.78 -4.98 -9.59
N THR A 225 7.52 -4.90 -8.29
CA THR A 225 6.50 -4.02 -7.73
C THR A 225 7.05 -3.28 -6.52
N SER A 226 6.40 -2.19 -6.11
CA SER A 226 6.64 -1.63 -4.78
C SER A 226 6.20 -2.61 -3.68
N ARG A 227 6.64 -2.37 -2.45
CA ARG A 227 6.41 -3.29 -1.32
C ARG A 227 4.93 -3.49 -1.01
N GLN A 228 4.14 -2.41 -1.04
CA GLN A 228 2.72 -2.43 -0.68
C GLN A 228 1.79 -2.72 -1.87
N HIS A 229 2.31 -2.78 -3.09
CA HIS A 229 1.53 -3.16 -4.26
C HIS A 229 0.91 -4.56 -4.07
N ARG A 230 -0.39 -4.71 -4.37
CA ARG A 230 -1.12 -5.93 -4.03
C ARG A 230 -1.28 -6.83 -5.24
N MET A 231 -0.92 -8.10 -5.04
CA MET A 231 -1.17 -9.19 -6.00
C MET A 231 -2.49 -9.87 -5.67
N LEU A 232 -3.27 -10.24 -6.69
CA LEU A 232 -4.49 -11.03 -6.48
C LEU A 232 -4.12 -12.48 -6.21
N VAL A 233 -4.43 -12.97 -5.01
CA VAL A 233 -4.29 -14.37 -4.61
C VAL A 233 -5.64 -15.05 -4.67
N SER A 234 -5.82 -15.97 -5.65
CA SER A 234 -7.10 -16.67 -5.90
C SER A 234 -7.04 -18.18 -5.62
N SER A 235 -6.10 -18.59 -4.81
CA SER A 235 -5.87 -20.00 -4.46
C SER A 235 -7.05 -20.64 -3.71
N LYS A 236 -7.12 -21.99 -3.74
CA LYS A 236 -8.08 -22.74 -2.91
C LYS A 236 -7.92 -22.46 -1.41
N ILE A 237 -6.72 -22.09 -0.94
CA ILE A 237 -6.48 -21.72 0.45
C ILE A 237 -7.14 -20.37 0.72
N ALA A 238 -6.92 -19.37 -0.15
CA ALA A 238 -7.56 -18.06 -0.04
C ALA A 238 -9.09 -18.18 -0.06
N GLN A 239 -9.65 -18.92 -1.04
CA GLN A 239 -11.09 -19.13 -1.13
C GLN A 239 -11.70 -19.71 0.14
N ARG A 240 -11.05 -20.70 0.77
CA ARG A 240 -11.53 -21.29 2.04
C ARG A 240 -11.39 -20.35 3.24
N MET A 241 -10.39 -19.46 3.23
CA MET A 241 -10.14 -18.54 4.34
C MET A 241 -11.04 -17.30 4.31
N PHE A 242 -11.40 -16.84 3.12
CA PHE A 242 -12.05 -15.55 2.95
C PHE A 242 -13.45 -15.65 2.33
N HIS A 243 -13.85 -16.84 1.86
CA HIS A 243 -15.11 -17.06 1.14
C HIS A 243 -15.26 -16.12 -0.08
N ALA A 244 -14.15 -15.79 -0.73
CA ALA A 244 -14.05 -14.92 -1.88
C ALA A 244 -13.26 -15.61 -3.01
N HIS A 245 -13.52 -15.23 -4.26
CA HIS A 245 -12.82 -15.78 -5.42
C HIS A 245 -11.33 -15.43 -5.43
N GLY A 246 -10.96 -14.31 -4.84
CA GLY A 246 -9.59 -13.85 -4.66
C GLY A 246 -9.50 -12.74 -3.61
N VAL A 247 -8.30 -12.50 -3.13
CA VAL A 247 -7.98 -11.44 -2.18
C VAL A 247 -6.71 -10.71 -2.61
N LEU A 248 -6.63 -9.42 -2.33
CA LEU A 248 -5.46 -8.60 -2.60
C LEU A 248 -4.47 -8.71 -1.44
N VAL A 249 -3.24 -9.09 -1.74
CA VAL A 249 -2.17 -9.34 -0.75
C VAL A 249 -0.94 -8.53 -1.12
N SER A 250 -0.42 -7.72 -0.19
CA SER A 250 0.77 -6.90 -0.42
C SER A 250 1.99 -7.75 -0.79
N ALA A 251 2.75 -7.32 -1.79
CA ALA A 251 3.92 -8.05 -2.31
C ALA A 251 4.96 -8.33 -1.22
N ILE A 252 5.16 -7.40 -0.28
CA ILE A 252 6.07 -7.62 0.86
C ILE A 252 5.68 -8.83 1.71
N ARG A 253 4.39 -9.11 1.87
CA ARG A 253 3.93 -10.29 2.64
C ARG A 253 4.24 -11.60 1.92
N LEU A 254 4.31 -11.56 0.58
CA LEU A 254 4.60 -12.73 -0.23
C LEU A 254 6.09 -13.13 -0.20
N THR A 255 6.99 -12.29 0.32
CA THR A 255 8.45 -12.60 0.39
C THR A 255 8.79 -13.78 1.28
N ALA A 256 7.88 -14.23 2.15
CA ALA A 256 8.03 -15.49 2.88
C ALA A 256 7.89 -16.74 2.00
N LEU A 257 7.55 -16.59 0.72
CA LEU A 257 7.41 -17.68 -0.25
C LEU A 257 8.62 -17.76 -1.20
N PRO A 258 9.00 -18.95 -1.65
CA PRO A 258 10.13 -19.12 -2.57
C PRO A 258 9.91 -18.37 -3.88
N GLY A 259 10.97 -17.73 -4.38
CA GLY A 259 10.95 -16.99 -5.65
C GLY A 259 10.36 -15.58 -5.55
N ILE A 260 10.03 -15.12 -4.34
CA ILE A 260 9.57 -13.74 -4.08
C ILE A 260 10.51 -13.12 -3.06
N GLU A 261 11.17 -12.03 -3.42
CA GLU A 261 12.25 -11.46 -2.61
C GLU A 261 12.35 -9.94 -2.79
N ILE A 262 12.95 -9.27 -1.82
CA ILE A 262 13.36 -7.87 -1.99
C ILE A 262 14.54 -7.88 -2.98
N GLU A 263 14.49 -7.09 -4.05
CA GLU A 263 15.57 -7.00 -5.04
C GLU A 263 16.86 -6.49 -4.34
N PRO A 264 17.95 -7.29 -4.29
CA PRO A 264 19.10 -6.94 -3.47
C PRO A 264 19.90 -5.75 -4.01
N GLU A 265 20.05 -5.65 -5.35
CA GLU A 265 20.82 -4.60 -6.00
C GLU A 265 20.16 -4.16 -7.31
N MET A 266 19.98 -2.86 -7.48
CA MET A 266 19.52 -2.24 -8.73
C MET A 266 20.22 -0.92 -8.98
N LYS A 267 20.45 -0.61 -10.27
CA LYS A 267 20.98 0.70 -10.72
C LYS A 267 19.93 1.81 -10.73
N GLY A 268 18.67 1.45 -10.53
CA GLY A 268 17.51 2.32 -10.53
C GLY A 268 16.28 1.58 -11.01
N VAL A 269 15.11 2.11 -10.73
CA VAL A 269 13.80 1.60 -11.17
C VAL A 269 12.90 2.79 -11.48
N ARG A 270 12.05 2.67 -12.49
CA ARG A 270 10.96 3.61 -12.71
C ARG A 270 9.66 2.92 -12.32
N TYR A 271 8.96 3.50 -11.39
CA TYR A 271 7.67 3.03 -10.91
C TYR A 271 6.52 3.73 -11.61
N PHE A 272 5.43 3.00 -11.87
CA PHE A 272 4.24 3.47 -12.59
C PHE A 272 2.97 3.17 -11.81
N HIS A 273 1.98 4.07 -11.93
CA HIS A 273 0.60 3.90 -11.47
C HIS A 273 -0.35 4.08 -12.64
N MET A 274 -1.42 3.31 -12.65
CA MET A 274 -2.52 3.48 -13.62
C MET A 274 -3.83 3.67 -12.87
N LEU A 275 -4.58 4.70 -13.22
CA LEU A 275 -5.90 5.02 -12.68
C LEU A 275 -6.97 4.74 -13.75
N PHE A 276 -8.07 4.14 -13.31
CA PHE A 276 -9.27 3.86 -14.09
C PHE A 276 -10.49 4.50 -13.43
N ASP A 277 -11.68 4.42 -14.06
CA ASP A 277 -12.94 4.93 -13.49
C ASP A 277 -13.31 4.25 -12.17
N GLU A 278 -12.80 3.06 -11.93
CA GLU A 278 -13.02 2.28 -10.73
C GLU A 278 -11.79 1.43 -10.39
N HIS A 279 -11.72 0.94 -9.16
CA HIS A 279 -10.66 0.02 -8.79
C HIS A 279 -10.82 -1.31 -9.52
N VAL A 280 -9.79 -1.71 -10.23
CA VAL A 280 -9.79 -2.92 -11.06
C VAL A 280 -8.54 -3.75 -10.83
N VAL A 281 -8.62 -5.02 -11.20
CA VAL A 281 -7.46 -5.90 -11.36
C VAL A 281 -7.03 -5.86 -12.82
N VAL A 282 -5.75 -5.67 -13.05
CA VAL A 282 -5.09 -5.74 -14.36
C VAL A 282 -4.17 -6.96 -14.43
N THR A 283 -3.67 -7.29 -15.60
CA THR A 283 -2.68 -8.37 -15.78
C THR A 283 -1.32 -7.77 -16.08
N ALA A 284 -0.36 -8.03 -15.19
CA ALA A 284 1.03 -7.58 -15.28
C ALA A 284 1.96 -8.81 -15.41
N ASN A 285 2.72 -8.92 -16.51
CA ASN A 285 3.51 -10.09 -16.86
C ASN A 285 2.70 -11.41 -16.69
N GLY A 286 1.46 -11.42 -17.18
CA GLY A 286 0.54 -12.56 -17.06
C GLY A 286 -0.09 -12.75 -15.67
N ALA A 287 0.36 -12.05 -14.62
CA ALA A 287 -0.14 -12.18 -13.26
C ALA A 287 -1.18 -11.11 -12.91
N PRO A 288 -2.31 -11.47 -12.26
CA PRO A 288 -3.33 -10.52 -11.85
C PRO A 288 -2.86 -9.68 -10.65
N THR A 289 -2.99 -8.37 -10.77
CA THR A 289 -2.58 -7.39 -9.76
C THR A 289 -3.52 -6.20 -9.75
N GLU A 290 -3.53 -5.44 -8.65
CA GLU A 290 -4.37 -4.24 -8.56
C GLU A 290 -3.90 -3.12 -9.50
N ALA A 291 -4.84 -2.29 -9.96
CA ALA A 291 -4.58 -0.93 -10.42
C ALA A 291 -4.62 0.03 -9.20
N LEU A 292 -4.41 1.31 -9.42
CA LEU A 292 -4.52 2.30 -8.34
C LEU A 292 -5.98 2.36 -7.83
N LEU A 293 -6.16 2.23 -6.51
CA LEU A 293 -7.44 2.45 -5.83
C LEU A 293 -7.58 3.94 -5.54
N ALA A 294 -8.36 4.65 -6.37
CA ALA A 294 -8.64 6.06 -6.12
C ALA A 294 -9.86 6.25 -5.22
N GLY A 295 -9.71 6.95 -4.08
CA GLY A 295 -10.81 7.31 -3.17
C GLY A 295 -11.06 8.82 -3.12
N PRO A 296 -12.12 9.34 -2.44
CA PRO A 296 -12.43 10.78 -2.38
C PRO A 296 -11.37 11.61 -1.65
N VAL A 297 -10.59 10.95 -0.82
CA VAL A 297 -9.36 11.52 -0.25
C VAL A 297 -8.31 11.73 -1.34
N ALA A 298 -8.31 10.85 -2.35
CA ALA A 298 -7.52 10.92 -3.57
C ALA A 298 -7.59 12.29 -4.26
N LEU A 299 -8.78 12.88 -4.32
CA LEU A 299 -9.02 14.14 -5.02
C LEU A 299 -8.58 15.38 -4.26
N LYS A 300 -8.66 15.37 -2.93
CA LYS A 300 -8.19 16.51 -2.12
C LYS A 300 -6.67 16.66 -2.23
N ALA A 301 -6.04 15.65 -2.73
CA ALA A 301 -4.62 15.43 -2.79
C ALA A 301 -3.98 15.70 -4.16
N LEU A 302 -4.74 15.99 -5.21
CA LEU A 302 -4.21 16.34 -6.53
C LEU A 302 -3.71 17.77 -6.59
N SER A 303 -2.69 18.05 -7.41
CA SER A 303 -2.37 19.44 -7.80
C SER A 303 -3.66 20.12 -8.26
N PRO A 304 -3.86 21.43 -8.04
CA PRO A 304 -5.06 22.11 -8.50
C PRO A 304 -5.42 21.76 -9.94
N ALA A 305 -4.42 21.67 -10.83
CA ALA A 305 -4.61 21.29 -12.23
C ALA A 305 -4.99 19.81 -12.40
N ALA A 306 -4.28 18.87 -11.74
CA ALA A 306 -4.59 17.44 -11.82
C ALA A 306 -5.90 17.12 -11.07
N ARG A 307 -6.19 17.81 -9.97
CA ARG A 307 -7.48 17.73 -9.27
C ARG A 307 -8.62 18.24 -10.14
N GLU A 308 -8.44 19.37 -10.79
CA GLU A 308 -9.42 19.93 -11.73
C GLU A 308 -9.61 18.99 -12.92
N GLU A 309 -8.54 18.38 -13.42
CA GLU A 309 -8.58 17.38 -14.47
C GLU A 309 -9.32 16.11 -14.01
N ILE A 310 -8.98 15.56 -12.85
CA ILE A 310 -9.64 14.34 -12.33
C ILE A 310 -11.05 14.66 -11.84
N LEU A 311 -11.33 15.80 -11.18
CA LEU A 311 -12.69 16.20 -10.83
C LEU A 311 -13.54 16.50 -12.07
N THR A 312 -12.94 16.91 -13.16
CA THR A 312 -13.61 17.03 -14.46
C THR A 312 -13.94 15.64 -15.03
N LEU A 313 -13.04 14.67 -14.81
CA LEU A 313 -13.23 13.28 -15.26
C LEU A 313 -14.13 12.48 -14.31
N PHE A 314 -14.11 12.78 -13.01
CA PHE A 314 -14.79 12.05 -11.94
C PHE A 314 -15.43 13.02 -10.93
N PRO A 315 -16.51 13.72 -11.29
CA PRO A 315 -17.15 14.70 -10.42
C PRO A 315 -17.70 14.10 -9.12
N GLU A 316 -18.04 12.80 -9.10
CA GLU A 316 -18.48 12.08 -7.90
C GLU A 316 -17.41 12.01 -6.81
N MET A 317 -16.14 12.04 -7.19
CA MET A 317 -15.03 12.07 -6.25
C MET A 317 -14.94 13.38 -5.45
N ALA A 318 -15.71 14.41 -5.80
CA ALA A 318 -15.85 15.62 -4.99
C ALA A 318 -16.61 15.37 -3.67
N ASP A 319 -17.38 14.29 -3.58
CA ASP A 319 -18.09 13.90 -2.36
C ASP A 319 -17.13 13.20 -1.38
N ALA A 320 -16.88 13.80 -0.22
CA ALA A 320 -16.03 13.24 0.83
C ALA A 320 -16.55 11.91 1.41
N ALA A 321 -17.80 11.56 1.18
CA ALA A 321 -18.40 10.28 1.58
C ALA A 321 -18.25 9.19 0.50
N TRP A 322 -17.81 9.55 -0.70
CA TRP A 322 -17.60 8.57 -1.76
C TRP A 322 -16.35 7.72 -1.46
N CYS A 323 -16.50 6.42 -1.38
CA CYS A 323 -15.41 5.47 -1.17
C CYS A 323 -15.48 4.40 -2.28
N PRO A 324 -14.46 4.28 -3.15
CA PRO A 324 -14.49 3.29 -4.20
C PRO A 324 -14.49 1.89 -3.61
N GLU A 325 -15.31 1.03 -4.20
CA GLU A 325 -15.33 -0.37 -3.81
C GLU A 325 -14.02 -1.04 -4.29
N PRO A 326 -13.27 -1.71 -3.40
CA PRO A 326 -12.09 -2.44 -3.81
C PRO A 326 -12.43 -3.53 -4.84
N ALA A 327 -11.60 -3.69 -5.87
CA ALA A 327 -11.77 -4.71 -6.92
C ALA A 327 -11.84 -6.14 -6.36
N ALA A 328 -11.24 -6.38 -5.21
CA ALA A 328 -11.35 -7.63 -4.45
C ALA A 328 -11.11 -7.34 -2.96
N THR A 329 -11.52 -8.26 -2.10
CA THR A 329 -11.30 -8.16 -0.64
C THR A 329 -9.82 -7.89 -0.32
N ILE A 330 -9.55 -6.89 0.50
CA ILE A 330 -8.23 -6.61 1.08
C ILE A 330 -8.26 -7.14 2.52
N PRO A 331 -7.63 -8.29 2.80
CA PRO A 331 -7.63 -8.82 4.15
C PRO A 331 -6.76 -7.99 5.09
N SER A 332 -7.10 -7.96 6.38
CA SER A 332 -6.20 -7.39 7.40
C SER A 332 -4.83 -8.08 7.36
N ARG A 333 -3.79 -7.35 7.78
CA ARG A 333 -2.39 -7.81 7.84
C ARG A 333 -2.26 -9.22 8.42
N LYS A 334 -2.81 -9.47 9.59
CA LYS A 334 -2.79 -10.77 10.28
C LYS A 334 -3.38 -11.90 9.43
N ARG A 335 -4.44 -11.60 8.69
CA ARG A 335 -5.06 -12.58 7.79
C ARG A 335 -4.21 -12.81 6.53
N GLN A 336 -3.53 -11.77 6.01
CA GLN A 336 -2.57 -11.92 4.92
C GLN A 336 -1.39 -12.80 5.35
N ILE A 337 -0.75 -12.53 6.49
CA ILE A 337 0.34 -13.34 7.06
C ILE A 337 -0.10 -14.80 7.20
N ARG A 338 -1.26 -15.05 7.82
CA ARG A 338 -1.80 -16.42 8.00
C ARG A 338 -2.07 -17.13 6.66
N LEU A 339 -2.49 -16.39 5.64
CA LEU A 339 -2.65 -16.94 4.29
C LEU A 339 -1.30 -17.40 3.73
N VAL A 340 -0.29 -16.52 3.81
CA VAL A 340 1.05 -16.79 3.31
C VAL A 340 1.71 -17.95 4.06
N GLU A 341 1.60 -18.01 5.39
CA GLU A 341 2.08 -19.16 6.20
C GLU A 341 1.45 -20.49 5.76
N ARG A 342 0.15 -20.48 5.45
CA ARG A 342 -0.53 -21.68 4.93
C ARG A 342 -0.01 -22.09 3.56
N HIS A 343 0.32 -21.13 2.71
CA HIS A 343 0.99 -21.40 1.43
C HIS A 343 2.41 -21.92 1.62
N ALA A 344 3.20 -21.34 2.53
CA ALA A 344 4.54 -21.80 2.86
C ALA A 344 4.56 -23.28 3.33
N LYS A 345 3.51 -23.71 4.06
CA LYS A 345 3.33 -25.12 4.45
C LYS A 345 2.80 -26.01 3.32
N ASN A 346 2.28 -25.42 2.23
CA ASN A 346 1.63 -26.11 1.11
C ASN A 346 2.16 -25.61 -0.24
N LEU A 347 3.46 -25.62 -0.43
CA LEU A 347 4.16 -25.07 -1.61
C LEU A 347 3.70 -25.64 -2.97
N ARG A 348 2.99 -26.77 -2.99
CA ARG A 348 2.38 -27.31 -4.21
C ARG A 348 1.12 -26.59 -4.65
N THR A 349 0.54 -25.75 -3.77
CA THR A 349 -0.68 -25.00 -4.10
C THR A 349 -0.30 -23.66 -4.69
N ALA A 350 -0.63 -23.45 -5.96
CA ALA A 350 -0.40 -22.16 -6.63
C ALA A 350 -1.15 -21.02 -5.91
N LEU A 351 -0.57 -19.83 -5.89
CA LEU A 351 -1.20 -18.62 -5.34
C LEU A 351 -2.36 -18.15 -6.23
N ILE A 352 -2.22 -18.35 -7.54
CA ILE A 352 -3.24 -17.97 -8.53
C ILE A 352 -3.94 -19.24 -9.01
N ALA A 353 -5.28 -19.26 -8.96
CA ALA A 353 -6.06 -20.34 -9.55
C ALA A 353 -5.97 -20.27 -11.09
N ARG A 354 -5.89 -21.43 -11.75
CA ARG A 354 -5.89 -21.47 -13.22
C ARG A 354 -7.26 -21.00 -13.70
N PRO A 355 -7.33 -19.97 -14.58
CA PRO A 355 -8.61 -19.55 -15.14
C PRO A 355 -9.23 -20.71 -15.96
N PRO A 356 -10.53 -20.94 -15.89
CA PRO A 356 -11.20 -21.88 -16.75
C PRO A 356 -11.10 -21.38 -18.20
N GLY A 357 -10.37 -22.10 -19.07
CA GLY A 357 -10.43 -21.89 -20.52
C GLY A 357 -9.36 -21.02 -21.17
N GLY A 358 -8.19 -20.79 -20.56
CA GLY A 358 -7.08 -20.05 -21.23
C GLY A 358 -7.03 -18.56 -20.86
N ALA A 359 -6.02 -17.86 -21.35
CA ALA A 359 -5.61 -16.51 -20.98
C ALA A 359 -6.77 -15.53 -20.71
N GLY A 360 -6.97 -15.16 -19.46
CA GLY A 360 -7.93 -14.14 -19.03
C GLY A 360 -7.87 -13.94 -17.51
N ILE A 361 -8.13 -12.71 -17.05
CA ILE A 361 -8.29 -12.38 -15.65
C ILE A 361 -9.49 -13.17 -15.11
N PRO A 362 -9.40 -13.85 -13.93
CA PRO A 362 -10.56 -14.48 -13.32
C PRO A 362 -11.67 -13.45 -13.13
N SER A 363 -12.89 -13.75 -13.56
CA SER A 363 -14.05 -12.93 -13.21
C SER A 363 -14.17 -12.91 -11.69
N LEU A 364 -14.22 -11.73 -11.10
CA LEU A 364 -14.37 -11.50 -9.66
C LEU A 364 -15.84 -11.34 -9.24
N ALA A 365 -16.78 -11.55 -10.20
CA ALA A 365 -18.22 -11.52 -9.96
C ALA A 365 -18.71 -12.72 -9.15
#